data_f64b52a5c2205dcffed0b0c5d0eca86d
#
_entry.id   f64b52a5c2205dcffed0b0c5d0eca86d
#
_cell.length_a   1.000
_cell.length_b   1.000
_cell.length_c   1.000
_cell.angle_alpha   90.00
_cell.angle_beta   90.00
_cell.angle_gamma   90.00
#
_symmetry.space_group_name_H-M   'P 1'
#
loop_
_entity.id
_entity.type
_entity.pdbx_description
1 polymer ?
#
loop_
_entity_poly.entity_id
_entity_poly.type
_entity_poly.pdbx_seq_one_letter_code
_entity_poly.pdbx_strand_id
1 'polypeptide(L)'
;MKKSGQAASFYDLEGTLVSTNLVHTLGFYARRQQGLLATAKKSFTTLAKLPLFGITDFYSRNVFNQFFFQSYKGESKDRLRYFSEELFEEVLKPAIYPGTQDLINGSKKLGLKQVVITGALDFTIERLVDYLGIDEFAANHLEFVNGYATGRLLPPVMASATKAKWMREYAERNDINLSDSYAYSDSISDLPMLSIVGHPAAVNPDFRLKQTALQHDWAILNLK
;
A
#
# COMPACT_ATOMS: atom_id res chain seq x y z
N MET A 1 7.58 20.03 30.90
CA MET A 1 8.19 19.04 30.02
C MET A 1 7.02 18.32 29.30
N LYS A 2 6.82 18.50 27.99
CA LYS A 2 5.92 17.62 27.21
C LYS A 2 6.50 16.21 27.34
N LYS A 3 5.70 15.22 27.78
CA LYS A 3 6.04 13.79 27.60
C LYS A 3 6.37 13.62 26.13
N SER A 4 7.57 13.15 25.79
CA SER A 4 7.86 12.78 24.42
C SER A 4 6.92 11.61 24.11
N GLY A 5 5.96 11.82 23.22
CA GLY A 5 5.10 10.75 22.74
C GLY A 5 5.94 9.64 22.12
N GLN A 6 5.37 8.45 21.95
CA GLN A 6 6.02 7.35 21.26
C GLN A 6 6.31 7.76 19.80
N ALA A 7 7.43 7.35 19.23
CA ALA A 7 7.70 7.51 17.80
C ALA A 7 7.25 6.27 17.01
N ALA A 8 7.01 6.43 15.70
CA ALA A 8 6.59 5.37 14.80
C ALA A 8 7.37 5.38 13.49
N SER A 9 7.41 4.23 12.83
CA SER A 9 7.82 4.08 11.44
C SER A 9 6.60 3.81 10.58
N PHE A 10 6.35 4.70 9.64
CA PHE A 10 5.25 4.62 8.68
C PHE A 10 5.78 4.16 7.33
N TYR A 11 5.21 3.12 6.77
CA TYR A 11 5.64 2.54 5.50
C TYR A 11 4.53 2.59 4.47
N ASP A 12 4.84 3.06 3.26
CA ASP A 12 4.11 2.59 2.10
C ASP A 12 4.46 1.12 1.82
N LEU A 13 3.64 0.43 1.03
CA LEU A 13 3.80 -1.00 0.81
C LEU A 13 4.36 -1.32 -0.58
N GLU A 14 3.56 -1.03 -1.63
CA GLU A 14 3.89 -1.38 -3.00
C GLU A 14 5.02 -0.51 -3.56
N GLY A 15 6.09 -1.13 -4.05
CA GLY A 15 7.30 -0.42 -4.49
C GLY A 15 8.27 -0.09 -3.36
N THR A 16 7.78 -0.03 -2.12
CA THR A 16 8.53 0.31 -0.89
C THR A 16 9.02 -0.93 -0.16
N LEU A 17 8.13 -1.77 0.37
CA LEU A 17 8.45 -3.02 1.09
C LEU A 17 8.39 -4.25 0.19
N VAL A 18 7.55 -4.20 -0.85
CA VAL A 18 7.36 -5.28 -1.83
C VAL A 18 7.48 -4.76 -3.26
N SER A 19 7.96 -5.58 -4.17
CA SER A 19 8.12 -5.25 -5.60
C SER A 19 6.82 -5.37 -6.40
N THR A 20 5.73 -5.87 -5.79
CA THR A 20 4.41 -5.94 -6.42
C THR A 20 3.71 -4.60 -6.47
N ASN A 21 2.62 -4.56 -7.23
CA ASN A 21 1.66 -3.47 -7.26
C ASN A 21 0.22 -4.01 -7.35
N LEU A 22 -0.76 -3.12 -7.29
CA LEU A 22 -2.18 -3.48 -7.34
C LEU A 22 -2.57 -4.32 -8.56
N VAL A 23 -1.88 -4.15 -9.69
CA VAL A 23 -2.15 -4.88 -10.95
C VAL A 23 -1.82 -6.36 -10.82
N HIS A 24 -0.75 -6.72 -10.11
CA HIS A 24 -0.38 -8.11 -9.86
C HIS A 24 -1.48 -8.82 -9.03
N THR A 25 -1.98 -8.16 -7.99
CA THR A 25 -3.09 -8.65 -7.16
C THR A 25 -4.37 -8.84 -7.98
N LEU A 26 -4.73 -7.86 -8.80
CA LEU A 26 -5.90 -7.99 -9.71
C LEU A 26 -5.71 -9.13 -10.71
N GLY A 27 -4.53 -9.27 -11.30
CA GLY A 27 -4.17 -10.35 -12.22
C GLY A 27 -4.26 -11.73 -11.58
N PHE A 28 -3.88 -11.86 -10.31
CA PHE A 28 -4.06 -13.08 -9.53
C PHE A 28 -5.53 -13.47 -9.42
N TYR A 29 -6.42 -12.56 -8.98
CA TYR A 29 -7.85 -12.82 -8.88
C TYR A 29 -8.52 -13.05 -10.24
N ALA A 30 -8.07 -12.38 -11.30
CA ALA A 30 -8.61 -12.57 -12.65
C ALA A 30 -8.39 -13.99 -13.18
N ARG A 31 -7.28 -14.64 -12.80
CA ARG A 31 -6.96 -16.02 -13.22
C ARG A 31 -7.68 -17.11 -12.41
N ARG A 32 -8.31 -16.75 -11.30
CA ARG A 32 -9.00 -17.68 -10.39
C ARG A 32 -10.53 -17.58 -10.44
N GLN A 33 -11.09 -17.29 -11.63
CA GLN A 33 -12.55 -17.29 -11.83
C GLN A 33 -13.11 -18.71 -11.87
N GLN A 34 -14.41 -18.86 -11.58
CA GLN A 34 -15.10 -20.14 -11.72
C GLN A 34 -15.33 -20.44 -13.20
N GLY A 35 -14.60 -21.44 -13.73
CA GLY A 35 -14.70 -21.91 -15.10
C GLY A 35 -13.77 -21.23 -16.10
N LEU A 36 -13.32 -22.00 -17.09
CA LEU A 36 -12.31 -21.59 -18.08
C LEU A 36 -12.73 -20.35 -18.89
N LEU A 37 -13.99 -20.28 -19.31
CA LEU A 37 -14.51 -19.14 -20.09
C LEU A 37 -14.55 -17.85 -19.26
N ALA A 38 -14.97 -17.92 -17.98
CA ALA A 38 -14.98 -16.76 -17.09
C ALA A 38 -13.56 -16.27 -16.80
N THR A 39 -12.64 -17.20 -16.55
CA THR A 39 -11.22 -16.91 -16.36
C THR A 39 -10.60 -16.24 -17.60
N ALA A 40 -10.83 -16.79 -18.79
CA ALA A 40 -10.33 -16.24 -20.04
C ALA A 40 -10.89 -14.82 -20.30
N LYS A 41 -12.20 -14.62 -20.14
CA LYS A 41 -12.86 -13.33 -20.29
C LYS A 41 -12.30 -12.29 -19.29
N LYS A 42 -12.20 -12.63 -18.01
CA LYS A 42 -11.72 -11.72 -16.97
C LYS A 42 -10.25 -11.38 -17.17
N SER A 43 -9.41 -12.37 -17.46
CA SER A 43 -7.97 -12.15 -17.72
C SER A 43 -7.78 -11.26 -18.95
N PHE A 44 -8.51 -11.51 -20.04
CA PHE A 44 -8.44 -10.68 -21.24
C PHE A 44 -8.88 -9.23 -20.96
N THR A 45 -10.01 -9.04 -20.28
CA THR A 45 -10.49 -7.68 -19.94
C THR A 45 -9.56 -6.95 -19.00
N THR A 46 -8.89 -7.63 -18.07
CA THR A 46 -7.88 -7.06 -17.19
C THR A 46 -6.65 -6.65 -17.99
N LEU A 47 -6.14 -7.51 -18.85
CA LEU A 47 -4.99 -7.24 -19.71
C LEU A 47 -5.24 -6.03 -20.64
N ALA A 48 -6.42 -5.96 -21.25
CA ALA A 48 -6.81 -4.85 -22.12
C ALA A 48 -6.88 -3.49 -21.41
N LYS A 49 -7.05 -3.48 -20.08
CA LYS A 49 -7.07 -2.25 -19.27
C LYS A 49 -5.69 -1.79 -18.79
N LEU A 50 -4.63 -2.60 -18.93
CA LEU A 50 -3.29 -2.26 -18.42
C LEU A 50 -2.75 -0.91 -18.93
N PRO A 51 -2.85 -0.57 -20.23
CA PRO A 51 -2.40 0.74 -20.71
C PRO A 51 -3.18 1.89 -20.05
N LEU A 52 -4.49 1.72 -19.85
CA LEU A 52 -5.32 2.73 -19.19
C LEU A 52 -4.94 2.92 -17.71
N PHE A 53 -4.59 1.84 -17.01
CA PHE A 53 -4.10 1.93 -15.64
C PHE A 53 -2.80 2.77 -15.56
N GLY A 54 -1.85 2.53 -16.47
CA GLY A 54 -0.62 3.33 -16.51
C GLY A 54 -0.87 4.80 -16.78
N ILE A 55 -1.74 5.12 -17.74
CA ILE A 55 -2.10 6.51 -18.06
C ILE A 55 -2.80 7.18 -16.88
N THR A 56 -3.79 6.54 -16.27
CA THR A 56 -4.56 7.12 -15.16
C THR A 56 -3.70 7.31 -13.91
N ASP A 57 -2.78 6.39 -13.63
CA ASP A 57 -1.84 6.50 -12.51
C ASP A 57 -0.89 7.70 -12.67
N PHE A 58 -0.43 7.93 -13.89
CA PHE A 58 0.41 9.08 -14.22
C PHE A 58 -0.31 10.43 -14.04
N TYR A 59 -1.62 10.49 -14.37
CA TYR A 59 -2.39 11.72 -14.27
C TYR A 59 -2.93 12.01 -12.86
N SER A 60 -3.50 11.01 -12.20
CA SER A 60 -4.11 11.18 -10.89
C SER A 60 -4.39 9.85 -10.20
N ARG A 61 -3.85 9.67 -9.01
CA ARG A 61 -4.11 8.51 -8.13
C ARG A 61 -5.62 8.30 -7.85
N ASN A 62 -6.39 9.38 -7.75
CA ASN A 62 -7.84 9.28 -7.54
C ASN A 62 -8.55 8.71 -8.77
N VAL A 63 -8.19 9.16 -9.97
CA VAL A 63 -8.74 8.64 -11.22
C VAL A 63 -8.32 7.18 -11.40
N PHE A 64 -7.06 6.86 -11.17
CA PHE A 64 -6.57 5.48 -11.18
C PHE A 64 -7.41 4.60 -10.27
N ASN A 65 -7.59 4.98 -9.00
CA ASN A 65 -8.34 4.18 -8.04
C ASN A 65 -9.78 3.92 -8.52
N GLN A 66 -10.48 4.93 -9.05
CA GLN A 66 -11.83 4.76 -9.56
C GLN A 66 -11.90 3.71 -10.69
N PHE A 67 -11.00 3.80 -11.67
CA PHE A 67 -10.97 2.86 -12.79
C PHE A 67 -10.48 1.47 -12.38
N PHE A 68 -9.47 1.41 -11.55
CA PHE A 68 -8.84 0.17 -11.13
C PHE A 68 -9.82 -0.70 -10.34
N PHE A 69 -10.43 -0.15 -9.28
CA PHE A 69 -11.31 -0.91 -8.40
C PHE A 69 -12.66 -1.28 -9.04
N GLN A 70 -13.09 -0.60 -10.11
CA GLN A 70 -14.19 -1.06 -10.96
C GLN A 70 -13.96 -2.47 -11.53
N SER A 71 -12.71 -2.91 -11.65
CA SER A 71 -12.38 -4.26 -12.12
C SER A 71 -12.76 -5.36 -11.13
N TYR A 72 -13.00 -5.02 -9.87
CA TYR A 72 -13.52 -5.94 -8.85
C TYR A 72 -15.04 -6.05 -8.83
N LYS A 73 -15.77 -5.22 -9.59
CA LYS A 73 -17.25 -5.25 -9.61
C LYS A 73 -17.78 -6.65 -9.91
N GLY A 74 -18.71 -7.11 -9.05
CA GLY A 74 -19.34 -8.43 -9.15
C GLY A 74 -18.52 -9.59 -8.55
N GLU A 75 -17.32 -9.34 -8.03
CA GLU A 75 -16.55 -10.36 -7.31
C GLU A 75 -17.19 -10.65 -5.95
N SER A 76 -17.27 -11.94 -5.58
CA SER A 76 -17.76 -12.36 -4.27
C SER A 76 -16.75 -12.02 -3.17
N LYS A 77 -17.23 -11.45 -2.05
CA LYS A 77 -16.43 -11.16 -0.86
C LYS A 77 -15.76 -12.42 -0.32
N ASP A 78 -16.52 -13.49 -0.17
CA ASP A 78 -16.02 -14.75 0.39
C ASP A 78 -14.93 -15.35 -0.49
N ARG A 79 -15.12 -15.28 -1.83
CA ARG A 79 -14.13 -15.77 -2.78
C ARG A 79 -12.84 -14.95 -2.73
N LEU A 80 -12.93 -13.61 -2.68
CA LEU A 80 -11.75 -12.75 -2.57
C LEU A 80 -10.97 -13.05 -1.29
N ARG A 81 -11.66 -13.23 -0.16
CA ARG A 81 -11.03 -13.58 1.12
C ARG A 81 -10.48 -15.02 1.12
N TYR A 82 -11.18 -15.96 0.52
CA TYR A 82 -10.71 -17.36 0.42
C TYR A 82 -9.34 -17.47 -0.26
N PHE A 83 -9.12 -16.71 -1.33
CA PHE A 83 -7.86 -16.72 -2.07
C PHE A 83 -6.78 -15.78 -1.51
N SER A 84 -7.02 -15.09 -0.40
CA SER A 84 -6.02 -14.14 0.15
C SER A 84 -4.75 -14.84 0.67
N GLU A 85 -4.86 -16.06 1.21
CA GLU A 85 -3.71 -16.85 1.64
C GLU A 85 -2.85 -17.31 0.46
N GLU A 86 -3.48 -17.78 -0.63
CA GLU A 86 -2.76 -18.13 -1.86
C GLU A 86 -2.12 -16.90 -2.50
N LEU A 87 -2.81 -15.75 -2.48
CA LEU A 87 -2.25 -14.48 -2.93
C LEU A 87 -0.97 -14.13 -2.16
N PHE A 88 -1.00 -14.29 -0.84
CA PHE A 88 0.18 -14.06 -0.02
C PHE A 88 1.33 -14.98 -0.42
N GLU A 89 1.12 -16.30 -0.46
CA GLU A 89 2.19 -17.27 -0.74
C GLU A 89 2.74 -17.17 -2.17
N GLU A 90 1.85 -16.96 -3.17
CA GLU A 90 2.26 -16.98 -4.58
C GLU A 90 2.73 -15.63 -5.13
N VAL A 91 2.24 -14.52 -4.58
CA VAL A 91 2.47 -13.18 -5.15
C VAL A 91 3.19 -12.23 -4.20
N LEU A 92 2.69 -12.10 -2.96
CA LEU A 92 3.20 -11.05 -2.07
C LEU A 92 4.49 -11.45 -1.38
N LYS A 93 4.56 -12.65 -0.82
CA LYS A 93 5.73 -13.15 -0.09
C LYS A 93 6.98 -13.26 -0.96
N PRO A 94 6.93 -13.81 -2.20
CA PRO A 94 8.09 -13.83 -3.09
C PRO A 94 8.52 -12.43 -3.55
N ALA A 95 7.63 -11.44 -3.44
CA ALA A 95 7.88 -10.08 -3.86
C ALA A 95 8.45 -9.17 -2.75
N ILE A 96 8.58 -9.66 -1.52
CA ILE A 96 9.21 -8.89 -0.43
C ILE A 96 10.65 -8.58 -0.84
N TYR A 97 11.03 -7.31 -0.76
CA TYR A 97 12.42 -6.93 -1.04
C TYR A 97 13.38 -7.52 0.01
N PRO A 98 14.60 -7.93 -0.39
CA PRO A 98 15.57 -8.53 0.51
C PRO A 98 15.87 -7.68 1.76
N GLY A 99 15.95 -6.37 1.61
CA GLY A 99 16.24 -5.44 2.71
C GLY A 99 15.04 -5.08 3.60
N THR A 100 13.81 -5.53 3.28
CA THR A 100 12.58 -5.14 4.00
C THR A 100 12.62 -5.54 5.46
N GLN A 101 13.00 -6.80 5.75
CA GLN A 101 13.01 -7.30 7.13
C GLN A 101 14.07 -6.58 7.99
N ASP A 102 15.21 -6.25 7.40
CA ASP A 102 16.27 -5.52 8.11
C ASP A 102 15.84 -4.09 8.43
N LEU A 103 15.15 -3.41 7.51
CA LEU A 103 14.58 -2.07 7.74
C LEU A 103 13.59 -2.10 8.91
N ILE A 104 12.64 -3.03 8.90
CA ILE A 104 11.63 -3.19 9.96
C ILE A 104 12.30 -3.53 11.31
N ASN A 105 13.23 -4.49 11.31
CA ASN A 105 13.95 -4.88 12.51
C ASN A 105 14.81 -3.74 13.07
N GLY A 106 15.42 -2.93 12.21
CA GLY A 106 16.13 -1.71 12.60
C GLY A 106 15.22 -0.73 13.34
N SER A 107 14.04 -0.48 12.80
CA SER A 107 13.03 0.39 13.42
C SER A 107 12.52 -0.17 14.74
N LYS A 108 12.27 -1.48 14.83
CA LYS A 108 11.88 -2.15 16.09
C LYS A 108 12.94 -2.02 17.19
N LYS A 109 14.23 -2.13 16.84
CA LYS A 109 15.33 -1.94 17.80
C LYS A 109 15.37 -0.52 18.38
N LEU A 110 14.88 0.46 17.64
CA LEU A 110 14.72 1.84 18.12
C LEU A 110 13.44 2.04 18.96
N GLY A 111 12.65 1.00 19.20
CA GLY A 111 11.40 1.09 19.96
C GLY A 111 10.26 1.77 19.20
N LEU A 112 10.36 1.90 17.87
CA LEU A 112 9.36 2.56 17.04
C LEU A 112 8.16 1.64 16.80
N LYS A 113 6.95 2.19 16.80
CA LYS A 113 5.75 1.47 16.38
C LYS A 113 5.75 1.31 14.86
N GLN A 114 5.42 0.12 14.37
CA GLN A 114 5.45 -0.22 12.94
C GLN A 114 4.07 -0.06 12.33
N VAL A 115 3.90 0.81 11.34
CA VAL A 115 2.60 1.13 10.74
C VAL A 115 2.70 1.14 9.22
N VAL A 116 1.89 0.33 8.52
CA VAL A 116 1.76 0.37 7.05
C VAL A 116 0.60 1.26 6.65
N ILE A 117 0.78 2.10 5.63
CA ILE A 117 -0.28 2.94 5.04
C ILE A 117 -0.25 2.75 3.52
N THR A 118 -1.23 2.02 2.97
CA THR A 118 -1.20 1.57 1.57
C THR A 118 -2.48 1.82 0.81
N GLY A 119 -2.36 1.93 -0.51
CA GLY A 119 -3.48 1.91 -1.45
C GLY A 119 -4.06 0.53 -1.76
N ALA A 120 -3.48 -0.56 -1.24
CA ALA A 120 -3.99 -1.91 -1.40
C ALA A 120 -5.32 -2.12 -0.66
N LEU A 121 -6.00 -3.25 -0.94
CA LEU A 121 -7.18 -3.66 -0.19
C LEU A 121 -6.78 -4.37 1.11
N ASP A 122 -7.49 -4.07 2.18
CA ASP A 122 -7.27 -4.61 3.53
C ASP A 122 -7.06 -6.13 3.53
N PHE A 123 -8.04 -6.88 3.04
CA PHE A 123 -8.02 -8.35 3.03
C PHE A 123 -6.88 -8.95 2.17
N THR A 124 -6.28 -8.18 1.26
CA THR A 124 -5.18 -8.68 0.42
C THR A 124 -3.83 -8.63 1.13
N ILE A 125 -3.69 -7.77 2.12
CA ILE A 125 -2.40 -7.52 2.79
C ILE A 125 -2.35 -7.97 4.24
N GLU A 126 -3.47 -8.34 4.87
CA GLU A 126 -3.54 -8.76 6.27
C GLU A 126 -2.44 -9.79 6.60
N ARG A 127 -2.33 -10.84 5.77
CA ARG A 127 -1.34 -11.91 5.98
C ARG A 127 0.12 -11.43 5.82
N LEU A 128 0.36 -10.51 4.89
CA LEU A 128 1.69 -9.93 4.68
C LEU A 128 2.10 -9.03 5.87
N VAL A 129 1.18 -8.23 6.36
CA VAL A 129 1.39 -7.35 7.52
C VAL A 129 1.76 -8.18 8.76
N ASP A 130 1.02 -9.25 9.03
CA ASP A 130 1.31 -10.20 10.11
C ASP A 130 2.68 -10.86 9.93
N TYR A 131 2.98 -11.33 8.73
CA TYR A 131 4.26 -11.98 8.41
C TYR A 131 5.47 -11.06 8.64
N LEU A 132 5.35 -9.78 8.29
CA LEU A 132 6.39 -8.76 8.49
C LEU A 132 6.49 -8.31 9.95
N GLY A 133 5.50 -8.66 10.78
CA GLY A 133 5.40 -8.25 12.18
C GLY A 133 5.17 -6.74 12.32
N ILE A 134 4.30 -6.20 11.48
CA ILE A 134 3.81 -4.82 11.55
C ILE A 134 2.73 -4.74 12.63
N ASP A 135 2.72 -3.69 13.42
CA ASP A 135 1.80 -3.54 14.55
C ASP A 135 0.39 -3.13 14.12
N GLU A 136 0.30 -2.29 13.06
CA GLU A 136 -0.96 -1.76 12.57
C GLU A 136 -0.89 -1.33 11.10
N PHE A 137 -2.03 -1.29 10.43
CA PHE A 137 -2.08 -0.81 9.05
C PHE A 137 -3.34 -0.02 8.71
N ALA A 138 -3.22 0.86 7.70
CA ALA A 138 -4.32 1.51 7.02
C ALA A 138 -4.30 1.13 5.54
N ALA A 139 -5.44 0.68 5.04
CA ALA A 139 -5.60 0.19 3.67
C ALA A 139 -6.95 0.64 3.10
N ASN A 140 -7.16 0.44 1.82
CA ASN A 140 -8.46 0.67 1.21
C ASN A 140 -9.45 -0.45 1.54
N HIS A 141 -10.72 -0.08 1.67
CA HIS A 141 -11.83 -1.01 1.87
C HIS A 141 -12.73 -1.03 0.64
N LEU A 142 -12.88 -2.22 0.04
CA LEU A 142 -13.79 -2.41 -1.08
C LEU A 142 -15.24 -2.46 -0.58
N GLU A 143 -16.14 -1.71 -1.24
CA GLU A 143 -17.55 -1.72 -0.90
C GLU A 143 -18.22 -3.01 -1.40
N PHE A 144 -19.00 -3.66 -0.53
CA PHE A 144 -19.77 -4.84 -0.85
C PHE A 144 -21.26 -4.62 -0.57
N VAL A 145 -22.11 -5.08 -1.50
CA VAL A 145 -23.57 -5.10 -1.35
C VAL A 145 -24.04 -6.53 -1.61
N ASN A 146 -24.80 -7.09 -0.70
CA ASN A 146 -25.27 -8.49 -0.75
C ASN A 146 -24.15 -9.51 -1.01
N GLY A 147 -22.95 -9.27 -0.43
CA GLY A 147 -21.79 -10.16 -0.58
C GLY A 147 -20.98 -9.98 -1.87
N TYR A 148 -21.35 -9.03 -2.74
CA TYR A 148 -20.65 -8.77 -4.00
C TYR A 148 -20.06 -7.38 -4.05
N ALA A 149 -18.84 -7.27 -4.59
CA ALA A 149 -18.14 -6.01 -4.75
C ALA A 149 -18.86 -5.08 -5.72
N THR A 150 -19.04 -3.82 -5.34
CA THR A 150 -19.63 -2.79 -6.23
C THR A 150 -18.60 -2.21 -7.19
N GLY A 151 -17.31 -2.41 -6.93
CA GLY A 151 -16.21 -1.77 -7.64
C GLY A 151 -15.87 -0.38 -7.12
N ARG A 152 -16.44 0.04 -5.99
CA ARG A 152 -16.13 1.29 -5.30
C ARG A 152 -15.38 1.02 -4.01
N LEU A 153 -14.59 2.02 -3.60
CA LEU A 153 -13.96 2.03 -2.28
C LEU A 153 -14.82 2.78 -1.27
N LEU A 154 -14.82 2.31 -0.04
CA LEU A 154 -15.36 3.04 1.10
C LEU A 154 -14.36 4.15 1.50
N PRO A 155 -14.83 5.39 1.79
CA PRO A 155 -13.94 6.43 2.28
C PRO A 155 -13.49 6.14 3.74
N PRO A 156 -12.29 6.63 4.13
CA PRO A 156 -11.35 7.40 3.34
C PRO A 156 -10.53 6.52 2.38
N VAL A 157 -10.28 7.02 1.15
CA VAL A 157 -9.43 6.31 0.18
C VAL A 157 -7.95 6.65 0.44
N MET A 158 -7.15 5.63 0.75
CA MET A 158 -5.72 5.76 1.09
C MET A 158 -4.87 6.07 -0.14
N ALA A 159 -4.72 7.36 -0.44
CA ALA A 159 -3.89 7.87 -1.53
C ALA A 159 -3.38 9.29 -1.21
N SER A 160 -2.13 9.57 -1.58
CA SER A 160 -1.56 10.93 -1.51
C SER A 160 -1.85 11.67 -0.19
N ALA A 161 -2.51 12.83 -0.24
CA ALA A 161 -2.82 13.66 0.93
C ALA A 161 -3.69 12.95 1.98
N THR A 162 -4.51 11.97 1.58
CA THR A 162 -5.34 11.21 2.53
C THR A 162 -4.48 10.33 3.45
N LYS A 163 -3.38 9.77 2.96
CA LYS A 163 -2.39 9.06 3.80
C LYS A 163 -1.83 9.98 4.89
N ALA A 164 -1.41 11.19 4.51
CA ALA A 164 -0.90 12.18 5.47
C ALA A 164 -1.96 12.63 6.49
N LYS A 165 -3.20 12.80 6.05
CA LYS A 165 -4.32 13.13 6.95
C LYS A 165 -4.55 12.00 7.95
N TRP A 166 -4.68 10.76 7.48
CA TRP A 166 -4.86 9.59 8.34
C TRP A 166 -3.72 9.47 9.36
N MET A 167 -2.48 9.69 8.91
CA MET A 167 -1.29 9.61 9.74
C MET A 167 -1.28 10.66 10.87
N ARG A 168 -1.73 11.89 10.61
CA ARG A 168 -1.89 12.91 11.66
C ARG A 168 -2.96 12.51 12.68
N GLU A 169 -4.13 12.07 12.22
CA GLU A 169 -5.23 11.62 13.07
C GLU A 169 -4.83 10.39 13.89
N TYR A 170 -4.05 9.48 13.30
CA TYR A 170 -3.50 8.32 13.98
C TYR A 170 -2.49 8.73 15.06
N ALA A 171 -1.57 9.63 14.74
CA ALA A 171 -0.57 10.13 15.67
C ALA A 171 -1.22 10.84 16.88
N GLU A 172 -2.25 11.63 16.64
CA GLU A 172 -3.02 12.30 17.71
C GLU A 172 -3.68 11.29 18.66
N ARG A 173 -4.37 10.26 18.09
CA ARG A 173 -5.08 9.24 18.87
C ARG A 173 -4.17 8.32 19.69
N ASN A 174 -2.91 8.13 19.23
CA ASN A 174 -1.97 7.18 19.83
C ASN A 174 -0.79 7.86 20.55
N ASP A 175 -0.85 9.19 20.78
CA ASP A 175 0.22 9.99 21.40
C ASP A 175 1.59 9.78 20.71
N ILE A 176 1.58 9.80 19.35
CA ILE A 176 2.79 9.64 18.54
C ILE A 176 3.37 11.00 18.18
N ASN A 177 4.66 11.17 18.41
CA ASN A 177 5.41 12.35 17.98
C ASN A 177 5.90 12.18 16.54
N LEU A 178 5.25 12.86 15.60
CA LEU A 178 5.64 12.81 14.18
C LEU A 178 7.05 13.40 13.93
N SER A 179 7.50 14.35 14.75
CA SER A 179 8.85 14.93 14.60
C SER A 179 9.98 13.95 14.92
N ASP A 180 9.70 12.93 15.73
CA ASP A 180 10.64 11.86 16.07
C ASP A 180 10.36 10.57 15.26
N SER A 181 9.35 10.62 14.37
CA SER A 181 8.89 9.47 13.58
C SER A 181 9.55 9.43 12.20
N TYR A 182 9.51 8.24 11.60
CA TYR A 182 10.05 7.93 10.28
C TYR A 182 8.91 7.67 9.28
N ALA A 183 9.15 8.00 8.01
CA ALA A 183 8.25 7.59 6.92
C ALA A 183 9.06 7.15 5.71
N TYR A 184 8.58 6.09 5.05
CA TYR A 184 9.24 5.40 3.95
C TYR A 184 8.30 5.25 2.76
N SER A 185 8.72 5.67 1.57
CA SER A 185 7.95 5.49 0.33
C SER A 185 8.87 5.51 -0.89
N ASP A 186 8.39 4.91 -2.01
CA ASP A 186 9.06 4.89 -3.31
C ASP A 186 8.54 5.96 -4.27
N SER A 187 7.39 6.56 -3.98
CA SER A 187 6.66 7.41 -4.93
C SER A 187 6.53 8.86 -4.50
N ILE A 188 6.69 9.78 -5.47
CA ILE A 188 6.41 11.21 -5.27
C ILE A 188 4.96 11.48 -4.85
N SER A 189 4.02 10.58 -5.14
CA SER A 189 2.63 10.71 -4.71
C SER A 189 2.47 10.72 -3.19
N ASP A 190 3.42 10.18 -2.45
CA ASP A 190 3.46 10.13 -0.98
C ASP A 190 4.26 11.28 -0.35
N LEU A 191 4.67 12.27 -1.15
CA LEU A 191 5.32 13.47 -0.63
C LEU A 191 4.57 14.10 0.56
N PRO A 192 3.22 14.19 0.57
CA PRO A 192 2.49 14.70 1.74
C PRO A 192 2.72 13.90 3.02
N MET A 193 2.86 12.55 2.91
CA MET A 193 3.14 11.67 4.04
C MET A 193 4.58 11.84 4.54
N LEU A 194 5.55 11.90 3.61
CA LEU A 194 6.97 12.09 3.92
C LEU A 194 7.25 13.45 4.57
N SER A 195 6.52 14.50 4.15
CA SER A 195 6.74 15.87 4.59
C SER A 195 6.26 16.18 6.02
N ILE A 196 5.56 15.27 6.69
CA ILE A 196 5.00 15.52 8.03
C ILE A 196 5.77 14.83 9.17
N VAL A 197 6.82 14.09 8.84
CA VAL A 197 7.69 13.42 9.82
C VAL A 197 9.05 14.09 9.91
N GLY A 198 9.75 13.85 11.03
CA GLY A 198 11.10 14.36 11.20
C GLY A 198 12.16 13.58 10.42
N HIS A 199 11.89 12.31 10.09
CA HIS A 199 12.84 11.43 9.42
C HIS A 199 12.25 10.76 8.16
N PRO A 200 12.03 11.54 7.07
CA PRO A 200 11.59 10.98 5.80
C PRO A 200 12.72 10.21 5.10
N ALA A 201 12.38 9.10 4.44
CA ALA A 201 13.31 8.33 3.64
C ALA A 201 12.67 7.86 2.32
N ALA A 202 13.36 8.06 1.22
CA ALA A 202 12.96 7.59 -0.10
C ALA A 202 13.51 6.16 -0.30
N VAL A 203 12.64 5.19 -0.47
CA VAL A 203 12.99 3.77 -0.64
C VAL A 203 12.76 3.35 -2.07
N ASN A 204 13.79 2.84 -2.77
CA ASN A 204 13.71 2.47 -4.20
C ASN A 204 13.02 3.54 -5.07
N PRO A 205 13.29 4.87 -4.87
CA PRO A 205 12.42 5.95 -5.29
C PRO A 205 12.25 6.05 -6.81
N ASP A 206 11.06 6.51 -7.22
CA ASP A 206 10.85 7.03 -8.56
C ASP A 206 11.74 8.24 -8.83
N PHE A 207 11.88 8.63 -10.11
CA PHE A 207 12.78 9.71 -10.50
C PHE A 207 12.45 11.04 -9.78
N ARG A 208 11.16 11.37 -9.64
CA ARG A 208 10.72 12.64 -9.04
C ARG A 208 10.96 12.66 -7.54
N LEU A 209 10.64 11.56 -6.84
CA LEU A 209 10.93 11.45 -5.41
C LEU A 209 12.44 11.45 -5.13
N LYS A 210 13.24 10.80 -5.99
CA LYS A 210 14.70 10.81 -5.87
C LYS A 210 15.25 12.24 -5.96
N GLN A 211 14.77 13.05 -6.91
CA GLN A 211 15.19 14.45 -7.02
C GLN A 211 14.79 15.26 -5.78
N THR A 212 13.58 15.07 -5.28
CA THR A 212 13.11 15.74 -4.06
C THR A 212 13.95 15.32 -2.84
N ALA A 213 14.23 14.03 -2.68
CA ALA A 213 15.06 13.54 -1.58
C ALA A 213 16.47 14.14 -1.59
N LEU A 214 17.09 14.24 -2.77
CA LEU A 214 18.40 14.90 -2.92
C LEU A 214 18.35 16.40 -2.61
N GLN A 215 17.28 17.11 -2.96
CA GLN A 215 17.11 18.54 -2.68
C GLN A 215 16.92 18.85 -1.19
N HIS A 216 16.37 17.88 -0.43
CA HIS A 216 16.04 18.04 0.98
C HIS A 216 16.95 17.24 1.92
N ASP A 217 18.05 16.67 1.40
CA ASP A 217 18.99 15.81 2.16
C ASP A 217 18.30 14.63 2.87
N TRP A 218 17.24 14.08 2.27
CA TRP A 218 16.55 12.90 2.80
C TRP A 218 17.35 11.62 2.53
N ALA A 219 17.25 10.66 3.43
CA ALA A 219 17.83 9.34 3.21
C ALA A 219 17.27 8.66 1.96
N ILE A 220 18.15 8.06 1.16
CA ILE A 220 17.76 7.24 0.00
C ILE A 220 18.23 5.82 0.26
N LEU A 221 17.27 4.88 0.34
CA LEU A 221 17.52 3.49 0.64
C LEU A 221 17.24 2.62 -0.60
N ASN A 222 18.02 1.57 -0.77
CA ASN A 222 17.78 0.53 -1.78
C ASN A 222 17.57 -0.81 -1.05
N LEU A 223 16.37 -1.38 -1.16
CA LEU A 223 16.02 -2.67 -0.55
C LEU A 223 16.02 -3.85 -1.55
N LYS A 224 16.32 -3.57 -2.83
CA LYS A 224 16.37 -4.57 -3.94
C LYS A 224 17.55 -5.49 -3.81
#